data_2f2a5886b5d5a434093cd908d63d2240
#
_entry.id   2f2a5886b5d5a434093cd908d63d2240
#
_cell.length_a   1.000
_cell.length_b   1.000
_cell.length_c   1.000
_cell.angle_alpha   90.00
_cell.angle_beta   90.00
_cell.angle_gamma   90.00
#
_symmetry.space_group_name_H-M   'P 1'
#
loop_
_entity.id
_entity.type
_entity.pdbx_description
1 polymer ?
#
loop_
_entity_poly.entity_id
_entity_poly.type
_entity_poly.pdbx_seq_one_letter_code
_entity_poly.pdbx_strand_id
1 'polypeptide(L)'
;MRKTIAYIMVISFMGTWFAACSEDENEITGPEYDELSLVSSRVTTPPTMDGIADALWGDAMELAIADVFVPSYYAFWDGYHGDTYGVTVKSVYTDTDVYFFFEWTGDDGESLERESWYFNSGNSVNKWMQKPKKEPEYGVNPAYEDKFAVIWNNNNSIANFNTQGCGVICHGENMATNGEGEYGDTWHWKRVRTGPYNQLDDKWLTYSAENGRKSDPKESGGYSNNKQTLEVINALGDTLEYTLPKYWIPGRTEYHWILDTEIADGTAKKIVSIDTTTWELTDQDGNGLPTGDFSVDANLLIPSVYVSAFVGDRGDVAAYHNYSGGKWSLELKRKLVTGNNETDIQFDDLDDEYYFSIAVFDAAAIAHATPGGMVGDTYKLIFE
;
A
#
# COMPACT_ATOMS: atom_id res chain seq x y z
N MET A 1 -72.03 -14.91 37.99
CA MET A 1 -72.07 -14.67 39.45
C MET A 1 -70.74 -15.12 40.04
N ARG A 2 -69.96 -14.20 40.49
CA ARG A 2 -69.04 -14.22 41.64
C ARG A 2 -68.23 -12.91 41.59
N LYS A 3 -68.48 -12.02 42.52
CA LYS A 3 -67.74 -10.79 42.75
C LYS A 3 -66.49 -11.13 43.53
N THR A 4 -65.36 -10.55 43.15
CA THR A 4 -64.13 -10.56 43.95
C THR A 4 -63.70 -9.13 44.19
N ILE A 5 -63.60 -8.81 45.46
CA ILE A 5 -63.36 -7.50 46.08
C ILE A 5 -61.83 -7.26 46.03
N ALA A 6 -61.43 -6.10 45.55
CA ALA A 6 -60.05 -5.64 45.64
C ALA A 6 -59.84 -4.81 46.91
N TYR A 7 -58.82 -5.21 47.70
CA TYR A 7 -58.34 -4.44 48.84
C TYR A 7 -57.30 -3.45 48.38
N ILE A 8 -57.55 -2.19 48.65
CA ILE A 8 -56.52 -1.13 48.46
C ILE A 8 -55.81 -0.99 49.81
N MET A 9 -54.50 -1.23 49.79
CA MET A 9 -53.59 -0.99 50.89
C MET A 9 -52.90 0.35 50.66
N VAL A 10 -53.22 1.35 51.43
CA VAL A 10 -52.53 2.64 51.44
C VAL A 10 -51.32 2.52 52.37
N ILE A 11 -50.11 2.57 51.82
CA ILE A 11 -48.90 2.70 52.62
C ILE A 11 -48.40 4.15 52.50
N SER A 12 -48.50 4.84 53.64
CA SER A 12 -47.99 6.18 53.84
C SER A 12 -46.47 6.09 54.04
N PHE A 13 -45.65 6.63 53.11
CA PHE A 13 -44.23 6.77 53.29
C PHE A 13 -43.88 8.22 53.65
N MET A 14 -43.40 8.40 54.87
CA MET A 14 -42.82 9.65 55.33
C MET A 14 -41.47 9.84 54.60
N GLY A 15 -41.39 10.84 53.74
CA GLY A 15 -40.18 11.22 53.07
C GLY A 15 -39.22 11.99 53.99
N THR A 16 -38.04 11.47 54.22
CA THR A 16 -36.90 12.25 54.71
C THR A 16 -36.22 12.90 53.52
N TRP A 17 -36.23 14.20 53.47
CA TRP A 17 -35.45 14.98 52.53
C TRP A 17 -33.98 14.88 52.91
N PHE A 18 -33.19 14.14 52.13
CA PHE A 18 -31.77 14.35 52.06
C PHE A 18 -31.50 15.40 50.98
N ALA A 19 -30.99 16.54 51.38
CA ALA A 19 -30.37 17.48 50.48
C ALA A 19 -29.06 16.81 49.97
N ALA A 20 -29.09 16.24 48.76
CA ALA A 20 -27.89 15.90 48.05
C ALA A 20 -27.32 17.22 47.51
N CYS A 21 -26.15 17.60 48.02
CA CYS A 21 -25.26 18.50 47.30
C CYS A 21 -24.91 17.81 45.97
N SER A 22 -25.42 18.33 44.88
CA SER A 22 -24.82 18.05 43.58
C SER A 22 -23.48 18.78 43.58
N GLU A 23 -22.39 18.04 43.76
CA GLU A 23 -21.10 18.48 43.23
C GLU A 23 -21.29 18.49 41.73
N ASP A 24 -21.34 19.67 41.11
CA ASP A 24 -21.09 19.83 39.70
C ASP A 24 -19.65 19.37 39.47
N GLU A 25 -19.48 18.10 39.14
CA GLU A 25 -18.30 17.66 38.43
C GLU A 25 -18.33 18.38 37.09
N ASN A 26 -17.60 19.47 36.98
CA ASN A 26 -17.18 19.98 35.71
C ASN A 26 -16.28 18.89 35.10
N GLU A 27 -16.88 17.91 34.43
CA GLU A 27 -16.15 17.14 33.45
C GLU A 27 -15.60 18.17 32.46
N ILE A 28 -14.31 18.39 32.53
CA ILE A 28 -13.59 19.03 31.45
C ILE A 28 -13.60 18.00 30.33
N THR A 29 -14.69 17.98 29.58
CA THR A 29 -14.71 17.24 28.32
C THR A 29 -13.73 17.95 27.41
N GLY A 30 -12.63 17.27 27.09
CA GLY A 30 -11.75 17.69 26.01
C GLY A 30 -12.57 17.85 24.70
N PRO A 31 -11.96 18.38 23.64
CA PRO A 31 -12.66 18.50 22.37
C PRO A 31 -13.22 17.15 21.96
N GLU A 32 -14.53 17.13 21.63
CA GLU A 32 -15.21 15.92 21.14
C GLU A 32 -14.93 15.82 19.63
N TYR A 33 -14.12 14.84 19.22
CA TYR A 33 -13.85 14.54 17.83
C TYR A 33 -14.86 13.52 17.31
N ASP A 34 -15.28 13.65 16.06
CA ASP A 34 -16.15 12.66 15.42
C ASP A 34 -15.36 11.37 15.07
N GLU A 35 -16.10 10.30 14.80
CA GLU A 35 -15.54 8.96 14.51
C GLU A 35 -14.73 8.88 13.20
N LEU A 36 -14.75 9.92 12.38
CA LEU A 36 -13.99 10.01 11.14
C LEU A 36 -12.70 10.85 11.29
N SER A 37 -12.42 11.30 12.52
CA SER A 37 -11.29 12.18 12.80
C SER A 37 -10.05 11.38 13.26
N LEU A 38 -8.94 11.56 12.56
CA LEU A 38 -7.61 11.18 12.99
C LEU A 38 -6.96 12.39 13.67
N VAL A 39 -6.79 12.32 14.97
CA VAL A 39 -6.17 13.40 15.74
C VAL A 39 -4.67 13.18 15.83
N SER A 40 -3.91 14.14 15.33
CA SER A 40 -2.45 14.15 15.42
C SER A 40 -2.00 15.03 16.57
N SER A 41 -1.46 14.44 17.63
CA SER A 41 -0.98 15.18 18.78
C SER A 41 0.48 15.60 18.61
N ARG A 42 0.81 16.82 19.09
CA ARG A 42 2.17 17.34 19.03
C ARG A 42 3.10 16.62 19.99
N VAL A 43 4.24 16.17 19.49
CA VAL A 43 5.28 15.52 20.28
C VAL A 43 6.62 16.25 20.17
N THR A 44 7.41 16.20 21.24
CA THR A 44 8.76 16.80 21.23
C THR A 44 9.85 15.82 20.77
N THR A 45 9.59 14.53 20.93
CA THR A 45 10.47 13.45 20.50
C THR A 45 9.74 12.63 19.46
N PRO A 46 10.27 12.50 18.25
CA PRO A 46 9.62 11.72 17.20
C PRO A 46 9.61 10.21 17.55
N PRO A 47 8.70 9.42 16.96
CA PRO A 47 8.74 7.96 17.05
C PRO A 47 10.02 7.40 16.42
N THR A 48 10.41 6.20 16.84
CA THR A 48 11.46 5.42 16.17
C THR A 48 10.87 4.83 14.89
N MET A 49 11.48 5.15 13.78
CA MET A 49 10.99 4.66 12.47
C MET A 49 11.62 3.30 12.17
N ASP A 50 10.95 2.21 12.54
CA ASP A 50 11.44 0.83 12.31
C ASP A 50 10.31 -0.15 11.90
N GLY A 51 9.08 0.34 11.77
CA GLY A 51 7.90 -0.44 11.44
C GLY A 51 7.28 -1.14 12.64
N ILE A 52 7.72 -0.86 13.86
CA ILE A 52 7.23 -1.49 15.09
C ILE A 52 6.69 -0.40 16.03
N ALA A 53 5.48 -0.60 16.53
CA ALA A 53 4.88 0.35 17.46
C ALA A 53 5.72 0.51 18.73
N ASP A 54 6.26 1.69 18.93
CA ASP A 54 6.90 2.08 20.20
C ASP A 54 5.87 2.59 21.23
N ALA A 55 6.33 2.92 22.44
CA ALA A 55 5.45 3.37 23.53
C ALA A 55 4.69 4.66 23.18
N LEU A 56 5.22 5.51 22.33
CA LEU A 56 4.60 6.76 21.90
C LEU A 56 3.27 6.49 21.18
N TRP A 57 3.23 5.46 20.35
CA TRP A 57 2.00 5.07 19.64
C TRP A 57 0.91 4.53 20.58
N GLY A 58 1.29 4.08 21.80
CA GLY A 58 0.35 3.69 22.83
C GLY A 58 -0.50 4.84 23.37
N ASP A 59 0.07 6.04 23.40
CA ASP A 59 -0.57 7.26 23.92
C ASP A 59 -1.32 8.05 22.80
N ALA A 60 -1.00 7.80 21.53
CA ALA A 60 -1.65 8.48 20.41
C ALA A 60 -3.11 8.00 20.21
N MET A 61 -3.99 8.93 19.89
CA MET A 61 -5.39 8.60 19.58
C MET A 61 -5.47 7.68 18.36
N GLU A 62 -6.28 6.63 18.48
CA GLU A 62 -6.49 5.66 17.42
C GLU A 62 -7.78 5.96 16.66
N LEU A 63 -7.68 6.07 15.35
CA LEU A 63 -8.82 6.01 14.45
C LEU A 63 -8.95 4.57 13.92
N ALA A 64 -10.06 3.91 14.21
CA ALA A 64 -10.40 2.59 13.68
C ALA A 64 -11.23 2.75 12.40
N ILE A 65 -10.67 2.28 11.28
CA ILE A 65 -11.32 2.27 9.97
C ILE A 65 -11.91 0.88 9.76
N ALA A 66 -13.22 0.78 9.92
CA ALA A 66 -13.98 -0.43 9.66
C ALA A 66 -14.40 -0.52 8.19
N ASP A 67 -14.93 -1.69 7.80
CA ASP A 67 -15.54 -1.90 6.48
C ASP A 67 -14.64 -1.54 5.28
N VAL A 68 -13.33 -1.78 5.42
CA VAL A 68 -12.37 -1.67 4.31
C VAL A 68 -12.44 -2.99 3.53
N PHE A 69 -13.11 -2.99 2.40
CA PHE A 69 -13.32 -4.22 1.63
C PHE A 69 -13.09 -4.04 0.14
N VAL A 70 -12.76 -5.15 -0.52
CA VAL A 70 -12.60 -5.18 -1.97
C VAL A 70 -13.99 -5.22 -2.61
N PRO A 71 -14.39 -4.19 -3.37
CA PRO A 71 -15.73 -4.16 -3.95
C PRO A 71 -15.90 -5.27 -4.99
N SER A 72 -17.11 -5.81 -5.10
CA SER A 72 -17.46 -6.87 -6.05
C SER A 72 -17.22 -6.50 -7.51
N TYR A 73 -17.05 -5.23 -7.81
CA TYR A 73 -16.60 -4.75 -9.11
C TYR A 73 -15.28 -5.39 -9.57
N TYR A 74 -14.41 -5.77 -8.64
CA TYR A 74 -13.13 -6.44 -8.95
C TYR A 74 -13.23 -7.97 -9.01
N ALA A 75 -14.40 -8.56 -8.84
CA ALA A 75 -14.58 -10.02 -8.80
C ALA A 75 -14.17 -10.75 -10.10
N PHE A 76 -14.05 -10.04 -11.21
CA PHE A 76 -13.55 -10.59 -12.49
C PHE A 76 -12.01 -10.56 -12.60
N TRP A 77 -11.30 -9.98 -11.62
CA TRP A 77 -9.85 -9.98 -11.58
C TRP A 77 -9.36 -11.14 -10.70
N ASP A 78 -8.42 -11.90 -11.21
CA ASP A 78 -7.73 -12.89 -10.38
C ASP A 78 -6.95 -12.19 -9.27
N GLY A 79 -6.89 -12.81 -8.09
CA GLY A 79 -6.41 -12.16 -6.86
C GLY A 79 -7.51 -11.39 -6.11
N TYR A 80 -8.79 -11.48 -6.56
CA TYR A 80 -9.91 -10.99 -5.77
C TYR A 80 -10.29 -12.03 -4.72
N HIS A 81 -10.17 -11.66 -3.46
CA HIS A 81 -10.53 -12.53 -2.33
C HIS A 81 -11.84 -12.12 -1.64
N GLY A 82 -12.34 -10.92 -1.90
CA GLY A 82 -13.59 -10.41 -1.31
C GLY A 82 -13.48 -10.11 0.18
N ASP A 83 -12.27 -9.93 0.66
CA ASP A 83 -11.98 -9.81 2.09
C ASP A 83 -12.29 -8.43 2.63
N THR A 84 -12.50 -8.37 3.93
CA THR A 84 -12.70 -7.13 4.69
C THR A 84 -11.59 -6.98 5.70
N TYR A 85 -10.96 -5.81 5.72
CA TYR A 85 -9.83 -5.49 6.57
C TYR A 85 -10.27 -4.50 7.65
N GLY A 86 -9.85 -4.74 8.90
CA GLY A 86 -9.83 -3.69 9.91
C GLY A 86 -8.49 -2.97 9.81
N VAL A 87 -8.53 -1.66 9.60
CA VAL A 87 -7.34 -0.82 9.59
C VAL A 87 -7.40 0.13 10.77
N THR A 88 -6.32 0.22 11.52
CA THR A 88 -6.16 1.27 12.53
C THR A 88 -5.09 2.24 12.08
N VAL A 89 -5.28 3.52 12.41
CA VAL A 89 -4.30 4.55 12.13
C VAL A 89 -4.15 5.48 13.32
N LYS A 90 -2.92 5.89 13.58
CA LYS A 90 -2.52 6.88 14.60
C LYS A 90 -1.64 7.92 13.96
N SER A 91 -1.64 9.13 14.51
CA SER A 91 -0.79 10.21 14.01
C SER A 91 -0.23 11.02 15.16
N VAL A 92 1.01 11.46 14.97
CA VAL A 92 1.67 12.47 15.82
C VAL A 92 2.49 13.39 14.92
N TYR A 93 2.83 14.59 15.41
CA TYR A 93 3.64 15.51 14.65
C TYR A 93 4.66 16.26 15.52
N THR A 94 5.69 16.75 14.89
CA THR A 94 6.68 17.68 15.46
C THR A 94 6.57 19.05 14.77
N ASP A 95 7.46 19.97 15.06
CA ASP A 95 7.46 21.29 14.41
C ASP A 95 7.71 21.22 12.88
N THR A 96 8.22 20.10 12.37
CA THR A 96 8.65 19.99 10.97
C THR A 96 8.08 18.80 10.23
N ASP A 97 7.70 17.75 10.94
CA ASP A 97 7.34 16.46 10.35
C ASP A 97 6.04 15.91 10.96
N VAL A 98 5.26 15.22 10.16
CA VAL A 98 4.11 14.41 10.57
C VAL A 98 4.45 12.93 10.44
N TYR A 99 3.92 12.13 11.34
CA TYR A 99 4.15 10.69 11.43
C TYR A 99 2.81 9.98 11.50
N PHE A 100 2.72 8.84 10.82
CA PHE A 100 1.54 7.97 10.85
C PHE A 100 1.96 6.55 11.17
N PHE A 101 1.13 5.86 11.92
CA PHE A 101 1.23 4.43 12.17
C PHE A 101 -0.04 3.75 11.72
N PHE A 102 0.05 2.87 10.73
CA PHE A 102 -1.05 2.05 10.24
C PHE A 102 -0.83 0.60 10.67
N GLU A 103 -1.91 -0.07 11.07
CA GLU A 103 -1.92 -1.52 11.29
C GLU A 103 -3.14 -2.13 10.60
N TRP A 104 -2.95 -3.25 9.90
CA TRP A 104 -4.04 -4.02 9.31
C TRP A 104 -3.72 -5.51 9.29
N THR A 105 -4.76 -6.36 9.22
CA THR A 105 -4.59 -7.81 9.06
C THR A 105 -4.30 -8.15 7.61
N GLY A 106 -3.33 -9.04 7.38
CA GLY A 106 -3.08 -9.68 6.09
C GLY A 106 -3.54 -11.14 6.18
N ASP A 107 -4.58 -11.51 5.45
CA ASP A 107 -5.22 -12.80 5.63
C ASP A 107 -4.36 -13.96 5.12
N ASP A 108 -3.66 -13.78 4.00
CA ASP A 108 -2.89 -14.84 3.33
C ASP A 108 -1.39 -14.86 3.68
N GLY A 109 -0.96 -14.03 4.62
CA GLY A 109 0.44 -13.86 4.97
C GLY A 109 1.09 -12.68 4.23
N GLU A 110 2.42 -12.55 4.37
CA GLU A 110 3.20 -11.56 3.64
C GLU A 110 3.40 -12.00 2.19
N SER A 111 2.91 -11.24 1.22
CA SER A 111 3.16 -11.50 -0.19
C SER A 111 4.36 -10.70 -0.71
N LEU A 112 5.42 -11.45 -1.03
CA LEU A 112 6.69 -10.96 -1.59
C LEU A 112 6.81 -11.22 -3.10
N GLU A 113 5.79 -11.76 -3.71
CA GLU A 113 5.82 -12.09 -5.12
C GLU A 113 5.46 -10.87 -5.97
N ARG A 114 6.24 -10.68 -7.04
CA ARG A 114 5.91 -9.72 -8.08
C ARG A 114 6.37 -10.23 -9.43
N GLU A 115 5.50 -11.02 -10.10
CA GLU A 115 5.72 -11.47 -11.46
C GLU A 115 7.11 -12.10 -11.67
N SER A 116 7.64 -12.86 -10.69
CA SER A 116 8.97 -13.47 -10.77
C SER A 116 9.10 -14.35 -12.01
N TRP A 117 10.32 -14.42 -12.57
CA TRP A 117 10.63 -15.25 -13.71
C TRP A 117 10.72 -16.73 -13.35
N TYR A 118 10.19 -17.57 -14.21
CA TYR A 118 10.25 -19.01 -14.12
C TYR A 118 10.43 -19.63 -15.50
N PHE A 119 10.83 -20.90 -15.54
CA PHE A 119 10.96 -21.67 -16.78
C PHE A 119 9.73 -22.54 -17.01
N ASN A 120 9.07 -22.39 -18.15
CA ASN A 120 7.92 -23.19 -18.57
C ASN A 120 8.25 -24.00 -19.83
N SER A 121 8.53 -25.30 -19.64
CA SER A 121 8.86 -26.21 -20.75
C SER A 121 7.73 -26.40 -21.76
N GLY A 122 6.47 -26.16 -21.35
CA GLY A 122 5.28 -26.32 -22.20
C GLY A 122 5.04 -25.14 -23.16
N ASN A 123 5.67 -23.98 -22.93
CA ASN A 123 5.53 -22.87 -23.87
C ASN A 123 6.41 -23.07 -25.10
N SER A 124 5.81 -22.91 -26.29
CA SER A 124 6.50 -23.16 -27.56
C SER A 124 7.24 -21.93 -28.13
N VAL A 125 6.94 -20.73 -27.63
CA VAL A 125 7.46 -19.48 -28.17
C VAL A 125 8.61 -18.92 -27.32
N ASN A 126 8.36 -18.76 -26.02
CA ASN A 126 9.37 -18.32 -25.07
C ASN A 126 9.16 -19.05 -23.74
N LYS A 127 10.11 -19.89 -23.37
CA LYS A 127 9.98 -20.73 -22.18
C LYS A 127 10.35 -20.00 -20.89
N TRP A 128 11.10 -18.90 -20.96
CA TRP A 128 11.30 -18.03 -19.81
C TRP A 128 10.14 -17.05 -19.72
N MET A 129 9.36 -17.14 -18.66
CA MET A 129 8.13 -16.41 -18.47
C MET A 129 8.13 -15.70 -17.11
N GLN A 130 7.33 -14.65 -17.03
CA GLN A 130 7.00 -14.04 -15.72
C GLN A 130 5.69 -14.63 -15.23
N LYS A 131 5.55 -14.81 -13.91
CA LYS A 131 4.25 -15.17 -13.32
C LYS A 131 3.21 -14.11 -13.68
N PRO A 132 1.96 -14.50 -13.92
CA PRO A 132 0.91 -13.57 -14.28
C PRO A 132 0.56 -12.66 -13.09
N LYS A 133 0.12 -11.45 -13.34
CA LYS A 133 -0.26 -10.47 -12.30
C LYS A 133 -1.74 -10.46 -11.98
N LYS A 134 -2.60 -11.00 -12.82
CA LYS A 134 -4.06 -10.90 -12.65
C LYS A 134 -4.89 -12.09 -13.11
N GLU A 135 -4.47 -12.85 -14.10
CA GLU A 135 -5.22 -14.00 -14.61
C GLU A 135 -4.32 -15.22 -14.65
N PRO A 136 -4.80 -16.44 -14.34
CA PRO A 136 -4.03 -17.65 -14.48
C PRO A 136 -3.54 -17.82 -15.91
N GLU A 137 -2.27 -18.08 -16.09
CA GLU A 137 -1.68 -18.34 -17.38
C GLU A 137 -0.81 -19.60 -17.31
N TYR A 138 -0.98 -20.51 -18.25
CA TYR A 138 -0.25 -21.78 -18.29
C TYR A 138 -0.31 -22.59 -16.98
N GLY A 139 -1.42 -22.47 -16.22
CA GLY A 139 -1.60 -23.17 -14.95
C GLY A 139 -0.84 -22.55 -13.76
N VAL A 140 -0.30 -21.37 -13.93
CA VAL A 140 0.35 -20.59 -12.88
C VAL A 140 -0.62 -19.55 -12.34
N ASN A 141 -0.82 -19.55 -11.03
CA ASN A 141 -1.68 -18.57 -10.37
C ASN A 141 -1.05 -17.16 -10.38
N PRO A 142 -1.89 -16.11 -10.31
CA PRO A 142 -1.43 -14.74 -10.13
C PRO A 142 -0.50 -14.61 -8.93
N ALA A 143 0.53 -13.77 -9.10
CA ALA A 143 1.50 -13.50 -8.05
C ALA A 143 1.85 -12.02 -8.02
N TYR A 144 1.45 -11.35 -6.95
CA TYR A 144 1.72 -9.92 -6.77
C TYR A 144 2.01 -9.58 -5.30
N GLU A 145 2.68 -8.46 -5.08
CA GLU A 145 3.12 -7.98 -3.77
C GLU A 145 2.00 -7.29 -2.99
N ASP A 146 2.12 -7.30 -1.67
CA ASP A 146 1.28 -6.47 -0.81
C ASP A 146 1.60 -4.99 -0.96
N LYS A 147 0.56 -4.16 -0.85
CA LYS A 147 0.68 -2.72 -0.98
C LYS A 147 -0.31 -2.01 -0.06
N PHE A 148 0.01 -0.78 0.26
CA PHE A 148 -0.87 0.13 0.96
C PHE A 148 -0.83 1.50 0.28
N ALA A 149 -1.95 2.19 0.24
CA ALA A 149 -1.98 3.54 -0.30
C ALA A 149 -2.82 4.47 0.57
N VAL A 150 -2.39 5.73 0.63
CA VAL A 150 -3.17 6.84 1.17
C VAL A 150 -3.37 7.84 0.05
N ILE A 151 -4.55 8.42 -0.04
CA ILE A 151 -4.83 9.53 -0.95
C ILE A 151 -5.37 10.71 -0.17
N TRP A 152 -4.83 11.88 -0.44
CA TRP A 152 -5.18 13.17 0.15
C TRP A 152 -5.90 14.05 -0.86
N ASN A 153 -6.88 14.81 -0.39
CA ASN A 153 -7.54 15.84 -1.19
C ASN A 153 -6.78 17.16 -1.05
N ASN A 154 -5.86 17.46 -1.98
CA ASN A 154 -5.05 18.67 -1.93
C ASN A 154 -5.92 19.93 -1.95
N ASN A 155 -5.77 20.77 -0.94
CA ASN A 155 -6.50 22.05 -0.77
C ASN A 155 -8.03 21.89 -0.89
N ASN A 156 -8.57 20.72 -0.51
CA ASN A 156 -9.99 20.39 -0.67
C ASN A 156 -10.51 20.59 -2.11
N SER A 157 -9.65 20.39 -3.11
CA SER A 157 -9.93 20.74 -4.51
C SER A 157 -10.79 19.72 -5.24
N ILE A 158 -10.77 18.42 -4.83
CA ILE A 158 -11.51 17.35 -5.49
C ILE A 158 -12.97 17.39 -5.03
N ALA A 159 -13.86 17.64 -5.97
CA ALA A 159 -15.30 17.75 -5.70
C ALA A 159 -15.86 16.43 -5.11
N ASN A 160 -16.64 16.56 -4.04
CA ASN A 160 -17.30 15.46 -3.30
C ASN A 160 -16.34 14.48 -2.60
N PHE A 161 -15.03 14.64 -2.66
CA PHE A 161 -14.10 13.74 -1.98
C PHE A 161 -14.34 13.71 -0.46
N ASN A 162 -14.55 14.87 0.16
CA ASN A 162 -14.76 15.00 1.60
C ASN A 162 -16.03 14.31 2.13
N THR A 163 -16.89 13.80 1.25
CA THR A 163 -18.14 13.13 1.61
C THR A 163 -18.33 11.74 0.97
N GLN A 164 -17.56 11.41 -0.05
CA GLN A 164 -17.70 10.16 -0.80
C GLN A 164 -16.39 9.38 -0.94
N GLY A 165 -15.30 9.91 -0.41
CA GLY A 165 -13.99 9.27 -0.42
C GLY A 165 -13.37 9.14 -1.81
N CYS A 166 -12.38 8.24 -1.91
CA CYS A 166 -11.61 8.05 -3.12
C CYS A 166 -12.42 7.50 -4.31
N GLY A 167 -13.64 7.02 -4.10
CA GLY A 167 -14.51 6.52 -5.17
C GLY A 167 -14.83 7.57 -6.24
N VAL A 168 -14.80 8.87 -5.90
CA VAL A 168 -15.06 9.97 -6.85
C VAL A 168 -13.98 10.13 -7.94
N ILE A 169 -12.80 9.53 -7.72
CA ILE A 169 -11.66 9.59 -8.66
C ILE A 169 -11.41 8.26 -9.38
N CYS A 170 -12.21 7.23 -9.11
CA CYS A 170 -12.10 5.92 -9.75
C CYS A 170 -12.97 5.86 -10.99
N HIS A 171 -12.38 6.02 -12.17
CA HIS A 171 -13.08 5.98 -13.45
C HIS A 171 -12.66 4.75 -14.26
N GLY A 172 -13.18 3.58 -13.92
CA GLY A 172 -12.87 2.33 -14.60
C GLY A 172 -11.38 1.97 -14.47
N GLU A 173 -10.66 1.89 -15.59
CA GLU A 173 -9.21 1.57 -15.60
C GLU A 173 -8.31 2.78 -15.29
N ASN A 174 -8.86 3.99 -15.25
CA ASN A 174 -8.12 5.23 -15.10
C ASN A 174 -8.46 5.91 -13.78
N MET A 175 -7.45 6.24 -13.01
CA MET A 175 -7.58 7.19 -11.89
C MET A 175 -7.34 8.59 -12.41
N ALA A 176 -8.30 9.48 -12.21
CA ALA A 176 -8.20 10.89 -12.56
C ALA A 176 -9.18 11.70 -11.71
N THR A 177 -8.89 12.98 -11.49
CA THR A 177 -9.89 13.90 -10.95
C THR A 177 -10.92 14.28 -11.99
N ASN A 178 -12.05 14.86 -11.57
CA ASN A 178 -13.20 15.09 -12.43
C ASN A 178 -13.11 16.41 -13.22
N GLY A 179 -12.29 17.35 -12.78
CA GLY A 179 -12.20 18.68 -13.36
C GLY A 179 -10.81 19.31 -13.30
N GLU A 180 -10.58 20.30 -14.15
CA GLU A 180 -9.37 21.11 -14.10
C GLU A 180 -9.26 21.84 -12.76
N GLY A 181 -8.05 21.86 -12.18
CA GLY A 181 -7.79 22.46 -10.87
C GLY A 181 -8.04 21.54 -9.67
N GLU A 182 -8.48 20.31 -9.90
CA GLU A 182 -8.56 19.29 -8.88
C GLU A 182 -7.26 18.49 -8.81
N TYR A 183 -6.70 18.35 -7.60
CA TYR A 183 -5.45 17.63 -7.33
C TYR A 183 -5.57 16.76 -6.10
N GLY A 184 -4.93 15.59 -6.17
CA GLY A 184 -4.79 14.68 -5.02
C GLY A 184 -3.36 14.19 -4.91
N ASP A 185 -2.86 14.09 -3.68
CA ASP A 185 -1.58 13.47 -3.38
C ASP A 185 -1.80 11.98 -3.06
N THR A 186 -0.95 11.09 -3.55
CA THR A 186 -1.14 9.63 -3.40
C THR A 186 0.15 8.94 -2.97
N TRP A 187 0.21 8.55 -1.72
CA TRP A 187 1.29 7.81 -1.11
C TRP A 187 1.09 6.32 -1.32
N HIS A 188 1.97 5.66 -2.08
CA HIS A 188 1.79 4.28 -2.47
C HIS A 188 2.97 3.41 -2.04
N TRP A 189 2.87 2.81 -0.85
CA TRP A 189 3.83 1.82 -0.38
C TRP A 189 3.64 0.48 -1.12
N LYS A 190 4.76 -0.18 -1.46
CA LYS A 190 4.81 -1.44 -2.21
C LYS A 190 5.88 -2.33 -1.60
N ARG A 191 5.48 -3.49 -1.10
CA ARG A 191 6.37 -4.36 -0.33
C ARG A 191 7.68 -4.69 -1.05
N VAL A 192 7.62 -5.03 -2.32
CA VAL A 192 8.79 -5.48 -3.12
C VAL A 192 9.51 -4.30 -3.78
N ARG A 193 8.77 -3.29 -4.25
CA ARG A 193 9.33 -2.23 -5.08
C ARG A 193 9.87 -1.03 -4.32
N THR A 194 9.30 -0.72 -3.16
CA THR A 194 9.67 0.45 -2.35
C THR A 194 10.07 0.08 -0.93
N GLY A 195 9.51 -1.00 -0.39
CA GLY A 195 9.82 -1.51 0.95
C GLY A 195 11.32 -1.76 1.20
N PRO A 196 12.10 -2.31 0.24
CA PRO A 196 13.53 -2.54 0.46
C PRO A 196 14.36 -1.30 0.82
N TYR A 197 13.88 -0.11 0.46
CA TYR A 197 14.54 1.15 0.78
C TYR A 197 13.78 2.00 1.81
N ASN A 198 12.77 1.42 2.47
CA ASN A 198 11.95 2.13 3.46
C ASN A 198 11.37 3.44 2.92
N GLN A 199 10.88 3.41 1.70
CA GLN A 199 10.23 4.53 1.01
C GLN A 199 8.87 4.08 0.46
N LEU A 200 8.04 5.03 0.09
CA LEU A 200 6.91 4.78 -0.77
C LEU A 200 7.10 5.43 -2.14
N ASP A 201 6.20 5.18 -3.07
CA ASP A 201 6.18 5.72 -4.42
C ASP A 201 5.20 6.90 -4.42
N ASP A 202 5.71 8.10 -4.22
CA ASP A 202 4.90 9.30 -4.18
C ASP A 202 4.39 9.68 -5.56
N LYS A 203 3.10 10.01 -5.62
CA LYS A 203 2.34 10.24 -6.84
C LYS A 203 1.27 11.28 -6.58
N TRP A 204 0.81 11.87 -7.65
CA TRP A 204 -0.30 12.81 -7.60
C TRP A 204 -1.37 12.51 -8.67
N LEU A 205 -2.54 13.06 -8.46
CA LEU A 205 -3.69 12.95 -9.35
C LEU A 205 -4.06 14.31 -9.88
N THR A 206 -4.43 14.34 -11.16
CA THR A 206 -4.96 15.51 -11.83
C THR A 206 -6.05 15.12 -12.82
N TYR A 207 -6.75 16.09 -13.37
CA TYR A 207 -7.68 15.89 -14.46
C TYR A 207 -6.96 15.46 -15.74
N SER A 208 -7.40 14.36 -16.32
CA SER A 208 -6.91 13.88 -17.61
C SER A 208 -7.87 12.86 -18.20
N ALA A 209 -8.17 12.97 -19.50
CA ALA A 209 -8.98 12.00 -20.21
C ALA A 209 -8.29 10.64 -20.43
N GLU A 210 -6.95 10.60 -20.38
CA GLU A 210 -6.18 9.38 -20.65
C GLU A 210 -5.67 8.73 -19.36
N ASN A 211 -4.94 9.47 -18.54
CA ASN A 211 -4.39 9.00 -17.26
C ASN A 211 -4.08 10.20 -16.36
N GLY A 212 -4.87 10.38 -15.31
CA GLY A 212 -4.71 11.45 -14.33
C GLY A 212 -3.67 11.16 -13.26
N ARG A 213 -3.29 9.89 -13.05
CA ARG A 213 -2.27 9.53 -12.07
C ARG A 213 -0.86 9.73 -12.62
N LYS A 214 -0.12 10.61 -11.99
CA LYS A 214 1.27 10.95 -12.34
C LYS A 214 2.20 10.49 -11.22
N SER A 215 3.49 10.40 -11.51
CA SER A 215 4.52 10.19 -10.49
C SER A 215 5.20 11.49 -10.21
N ASP A 216 5.57 11.72 -8.97
CA ASP A 216 6.31 12.87 -8.58
C ASP A 216 7.69 12.91 -9.23
N PRO A 217 8.27 14.10 -9.37
CA PRO A 217 9.60 14.25 -9.93
C PRO A 217 10.64 13.47 -9.12
N LYS A 218 11.59 12.89 -9.81
CA LYS A 218 12.77 12.30 -9.19
C LYS A 218 14.04 12.70 -9.91
N GLU A 219 15.12 12.80 -9.19
CA GLU A 219 16.46 13.00 -9.74
C GLU A 219 17.03 11.66 -10.23
N SER A 220 16.86 10.60 -9.46
CA SER A 220 17.34 9.27 -9.77
C SER A 220 16.62 8.18 -8.98
N GLY A 221 17.01 6.94 -9.18
CA GLY A 221 16.54 5.80 -8.40
C GLY A 221 15.17 5.26 -8.78
N GLY A 222 14.63 4.43 -7.91
CA GLY A 222 13.38 3.75 -8.04
C GLY A 222 13.50 2.31 -8.50
N TYR A 223 12.41 1.73 -8.98
CA TYR A 223 12.37 0.34 -9.44
C TYR A 223 12.31 0.26 -10.95
N SER A 224 12.91 -0.80 -11.49
CA SER A 224 12.91 -1.12 -12.91
C SER A 224 12.63 -2.60 -13.13
N ASN A 225 12.01 -2.92 -14.26
CA ASN A 225 11.76 -4.31 -14.61
C ASN A 225 13.11 -5.02 -14.87
N ASN A 226 13.29 -6.16 -14.22
CA ASN A 226 14.41 -7.07 -14.44
C ASN A 226 14.19 -7.89 -15.72
N LYS A 227 14.26 -7.19 -16.86
CA LYS A 227 13.85 -7.70 -18.16
C LYS A 227 14.79 -7.14 -19.25
N GLN A 228 15.11 -7.98 -20.22
CA GLN A 228 15.83 -7.59 -21.43
C GLN A 228 15.35 -8.41 -22.62
N THR A 229 15.68 -7.94 -23.82
CA THR A 229 15.56 -8.71 -25.06
C THR A 229 16.97 -9.07 -25.55
N LEU A 230 17.19 -10.35 -25.84
CA LEU A 230 18.42 -10.83 -26.50
C LEU A 230 18.08 -11.26 -27.91
N GLU A 231 18.92 -10.83 -28.86
CA GLU A 231 18.88 -11.27 -30.26
C GLU A 231 19.80 -12.47 -30.43
N VAL A 232 19.28 -13.52 -31.08
CA VAL A 232 20.05 -14.72 -31.41
C VAL A 232 19.85 -15.01 -32.90
N ILE A 233 20.97 -15.24 -33.64
CA ILE A 233 20.92 -15.65 -35.02
C ILE A 233 20.76 -17.16 -35.07
N ASN A 234 19.67 -17.66 -35.66
CA ASN A 234 19.46 -19.10 -35.84
C ASN A 234 20.35 -19.70 -36.95
N ALA A 235 20.29 -21.01 -37.11
CA ALA A 235 21.09 -21.72 -38.13
C ALA A 235 20.67 -21.35 -39.58
N LEU A 236 19.54 -20.71 -39.79
CA LEU A 236 19.09 -20.26 -41.11
C LEU A 236 19.49 -18.82 -41.41
N GLY A 237 20.12 -18.13 -40.42
CA GLY A 237 20.52 -16.73 -40.53
C GLY A 237 19.43 -15.73 -40.12
N ASP A 238 18.31 -16.19 -39.57
CA ASP A 238 17.22 -15.32 -39.06
C ASP A 238 17.56 -14.82 -37.66
N THR A 239 17.27 -13.56 -37.40
CA THR A 239 17.35 -12.98 -36.06
C THR A 239 16.08 -13.31 -35.27
N LEU A 240 16.24 -13.98 -34.15
CA LEU A 240 15.18 -14.28 -33.20
C LEU A 240 15.37 -13.44 -31.93
N GLU A 241 14.28 -12.91 -31.39
CA GLU A 241 14.27 -12.11 -30.17
C GLU A 241 13.69 -12.92 -29.01
N TYR A 242 14.41 -12.96 -27.89
CA TYR A 242 13.97 -13.61 -26.66
C TYR A 242 13.89 -12.59 -25.53
N THR A 243 12.72 -12.51 -24.90
CA THR A 243 12.51 -11.71 -23.68
C THR A 243 12.87 -12.56 -22.47
N LEU A 244 13.83 -12.09 -21.67
CA LEU A 244 14.50 -12.85 -20.62
C LEU A 244 14.73 -11.99 -19.38
N PRO A 245 14.98 -12.58 -18.20
CA PRO A 245 15.51 -11.83 -17.07
C PRO A 245 16.84 -11.19 -17.43
N LYS A 246 17.11 -10.01 -16.87
CA LYS A 246 18.35 -9.25 -17.17
C LYS A 246 19.46 -9.57 -16.18
N TYR A 247 19.13 -9.72 -14.92
CA TYR A 247 20.05 -10.02 -13.83
C TYR A 247 19.54 -11.18 -12.99
N TRP A 248 20.47 -11.90 -12.36
CA TRP A 248 20.22 -12.90 -11.35
C TRP A 248 21.35 -12.92 -10.33
N ILE A 249 21.14 -13.57 -9.18
CA ILE A 249 22.19 -13.72 -8.16
C ILE A 249 22.53 -15.20 -8.01
N PRO A 250 23.73 -15.62 -8.44
CA PRO A 250 24.16 -17.01 -8.34
C PRO A 250 24.11 -17.53 -6.91
N GLY A 251 23.50 -18.71 -6.73
CA GLY A 251 23.43 -19.39 -5.43
C GLY A 251 22.41 -18.81 -4.45
N ARG A 252 21.70 -17.73 -4.78
CA ARG A 252 20.59 -17.23 -3.95
C ARG A 252 19.29 -17.92 -4.34
N THR A 253 18.59 -18.49 -3.36
CA THR A 253 17.38 -19.30 -3.59
C THR A 253 16.08 -18.58 -3.24
N GLU A 254 16.13 -17.69 -2.25
CA GLU A 254 14.97 -16.94 -1.77
C GLU A 254 15.28 -15.46 -1.83
N TYR A 255 14.74 -14.77 -2.84
CA TYR A 255 14.83 -13.33 -2.98
C TYR A 255 13.77 -12.81 -3.96
N HIS A 256 13.24 -11.64 -3.67
CA HIS A 256 12.08 -11.07 -4.37
C HIS A 256 12.43 -9.77 -5.12
N TRP A 257 13.62 -9.25 -4.91
CA TRP A 257 14.19 -8.08 -5.60
C TRP A 257 15.72 -8.23 -5.73
N ILE A 258 16.29 -7.41 -6.58
CA ILE A 258 17.74 -7.22 -6.70
C ILE A 258 18.00 -5.75 -6.36
N LEU A 259 18.96 -5.48 -5.47
CA LEU A 259 19.35 -4.11 -5.14
C LEU A 259 20.31 -3.56 -6.21
N ASP A 260 20.24 -2.26 -6.47
CA ASP A 260 21.19 -1.59 -7.36
C ASP A 260 22.63 -1.71 -6.87
N THR A 261 22.85 -1.74 -5.57
CA THR A 261 24.16 -2.00 -4.94
C THR A 261 24.69 -3.38 -5.27
N GLU A 262 23.83 -4.40 -5.35
CA GLU A 262 24.21 -5.78 -5.74
C GLU A 262 24.57 -5.87 -7.24
N ILE A 263 24.00 -5.00 -8.07
CA ILE A 263 24.38 -4.87 -9.47
C ILE A 263 25.74 -4.15 -9.57
N ALA A 264 25.91 -3.08 -8.80
CA ALA A 264 27.12 -2.25 -8.83
C ALA A 264 28.36 -2.98 -8.31
N ASP A 265 28.23 -3.79 -7.26
CA ASP A 265 29.32 -4.57 -6.68
C ASP A 265 29.58 -5.91 -7.40
N GLY A 266 28.71 -6.26 -8.37
CA GLY A 266 28.82 -7.47 -9.16
C GLY A 266 28.31 -8.73 -8.44
N THR A 267 27.60 -8.63 -7.35
CA THR A 267 26.87 -9.76 -6.72
C THR A 267 25.78 -10.26 -7.68
N ALA A 268 24.98 -9.36 -8.23
CA ALA A 268 24.04 -9.66 -9.29
C ALA A 268 24.76 -9.71 -10.65
N LYS A 269 24.55 -10.79 -11.39
CA LYS A 269 25.18 -11.05 -12.69
C LYS A 269 24.23 -10.78 -13.83
N LYS A 270 24.73 -10.12 -14.88
CA LYS A 270 23.94 -9.88 -16.08
C LYS A 270 23.89 -11.15 -16.94
N ILE A 271 22.71 -11.55 -17.38
CA ILE A 271 22.49 -12.62 -18.34
C ILE A 271 22.90 -12.10 -19.74
N VAL A 272 23.74 -12.83 -20.46
CA VAL A 272 24.33 -12.39 -21.72
C VAL A 272 24.03 -13.31 -22.91
N SER A 273 23.62 -14.56 -22.66
CA SER A 273 23.25 -15.46 -23.74
C SER A 273 22.22 -16.50 -23.34
N ILE A 274 21.61 -17.12 -24.34
CA ILE A 274 20.68 -18.23 -24.23
C ILE A 274 21.06 -19.31 -25.20
N ASP A 275 21.10 -20.56 -24.79
CA ASP A 275 21.13 -21.72 -25.67
C ASP A 275 19.72 -22.01 -26.16
N THR A 276 19.45 -21.80 -27.44
CA THR A 276 18.10 -21.97 -28.02
C THR A 276 17.64 -23.42 -28.14
N THR A 277 18.53 -24.40 -27.89
CA THR A 277 18.21 -25.82 -27.86
C THR A 277 17.78 -26.27 -26.45
N THR A 278 18.60 -25.94 -25.45
CA THR A 278 18.40 -26.33 -24.05
C THR A 278 17.59 -25.29 -23.28
N TRP A 279 17.55 -24.04 -23.75
CA TRP A 279 16.99 -22.86 -23.08
C TRP A 279 17.75 -22.42 -21.83
N GLU A 280 18.94 -22.99 -21.62
CA GLU A 280 19.82 -22.54 -20.54
C GLU A 280 20.32 -21.12 -20.81
N LEU A 281 20.32 -20.32 -19.77
CA LEU A 281 20.85 -18.96 -19.80
C LEU A 281 22.30 -18.99 -19.31
N THR A 282 23.14 -18.09 -19.81
CA THR A 282 24.50 -17.90 -19.32
C THR A 282 24.70 -16.45 -18.90
N ASP A 283 25.34 -16.26 -17.76
CA ASP A 283 25.66 -14.92 -17.25
C ASP A 283 27.03 -14.43 -17.79
N GLN A 284 27.35 -13.18 -17.45
CA GLN A 284 28.57 -12.49 -17.90
C GLN A 284 29.87 -13.15 -17.44
N ASP A 285 29.83 -13.97 -16.38
CA ASP A 285 31.00 -14.68 -15.84
C ASP A 285 31.08 -16.13 -16.37
N GLY A 286 30.13 -16.53 -17.23
CA GLY A 286 30.07 -17.85 -17.82
C GLY A 286 29.33 -18.89 -16.99
N ASN A 287 28.62 -18.49 -15.92
CA ASN A 287 27.80 -19.42 -15.13
C ASN A 287 26.50 -19.72 -15.87
N GLY A 288 26.16 -21.00 -15.96
CA GLY A 288 24.90 -21.45 -16.54
C GLY A 288 23.75 -21.42 -15.53
N LEU A 289 22.56 -21.11 -16.02
CA LEU A 289 21.30 -21.22 -15.28
C LEU A 289 20.51 -22.40 -15.84
N PRO A 290 20.60 -23.59 -15.21
CA PRO A 290 19.88 -24.80 -15.65
C PRO A 290 18.37 -24.59 -15.57
N THR A 291 17.65 -24.88 -16.65
CA THR A 291 16.19 -24.65 -16.72
C THR A 291 15.39 -25.42 -15.67
N GLY A 292 15.87 -26.61 -15.28
CA GLY A 292 15.21 -27.45 -14.29
C GLY A 292 15.10 -26.83 -12.91
N ASP A 293 16.06 -25.99 -12.54
CA ASP A 293 16.10 -25.33 -11.21
C ASP A 293 15.08 -24.18 -11.09
N PHE A 294 14.60 -23.67 -12.22
CA PHE A 294 13.66 -22.53 -12.30
C PHE A 294 12.28 -22.93 -12.84
N SER A 295 11.94 -24.22 -12.86
CA SER A 295 10.60 -24.65 -13.27
C SER A 295 9.53 -24.08 -12.33
N VAL A 296 8.30 -24.00 -12.79
CA VAL A 296 7.17 -23.49 -11.98
C VAL A 296 6.99 -24.24 -10.64
N ASP A 297 7.40 -25.51 -10.60
CA ASP A 297 7.34 -26.35 -9.39
C ASP A 297 8.62 -26.27 -8.55
N ALA A 298 9.63 -25.57 -9.01
CA ALA A 298 10.89 -25.36 -8.28
C ALA A 298 10.80 -24.17 -7.35
N ASN A 299 11.60 -24.23 -6.26
CA ASN A 299 11.67 -23.11 -5.30
C ASN A 299 12.57 -21.96 -5.76
N LEU A 300 13.20 -22.07 -6.95
CA LEU A 300 14.07 -21.03 -7.48
C LEU A 300 13.32 -20.18 -8.50
N LEU A 301 13.24 -18.89 -8.20
CA LEU A 301 12.67 -17.88 -9.05
C LEU A 301 13.68 -16.74 -9.21
N ILE A 302 13.60 -16.03 -10.33
CA ILE A 302 14.38 -14.81 -10.52
C ILE A 302 13.45 -13.62 -10.34
N PRO A 303 13.79 -12.63 -9.50
CA PRO A 303 12.95 -11.45 -9.31
C PRO A 303 12.66 -10.72 -10.61
N SER A 304 11.46 -10.20 -10.76
CA SER A 304 11.08 -9.39 -11.92
C SER A 304 11.53 -7.94 -11.84
N VAL A 305 12.08 -7.53 -10.71
CA VAL A 305 12.50 -6.13 -10.48
C VAL A 305 13.88 -6.04 -9.87
N TYR A 306 14.57 -4.96 -10.22
CA TYR A 306 15.65 -4.43 -9.42
C TYR A 306 15.30 -3.03 -8.94
N VAL A 307 15.79 -2.67 -7.75
CA VAL A 307 15.35 -1.49 -7.00
C VAL A 307 16.54 -0.66 -6.52
N SER A 308 16.34 0.64 -6.45
CA SER A 308 17.21 1.61 -5.81
C SER A 308 16.39 2.66 -5.08
N ALA A 309 16.96 3.33 -4.09
CA ALA A 309 16.27 4.39 -3.40
C ALA A 309 15.86 5.51 -4.38
N PHE A 310 14.65 6.03 -4.25
CA PHE A 310 14.27 7.27 -4.93
C PHE A 310 15.06 8.44 -4.35
N VAL A 311 15.54 9.32 -5.23
CA VAL A 311 16.12 10.62 -4.89
C VAL A 311 15.23 11.70 -5.49
N GLY A 312 14.89 12.72 -4.71
CA GLY A 312 13.94 13.77 -5.06
C GLY A 312 12.55 13.49 -4.50
N ASP A 313 11.57 14.30 -4.91
CA ASP A 313 10.23 14.36 -4.31
C ASP A 313 9.50 13.03 -4.28
N ARG A 314 9.67 12.21 -5.30
CA ARG A 314 9.05 10.88 -5.38
C ARG A 314 9.41 9.94 -4.22
N GLY A 315 10.42 10.23 -3.46
CA GLY A 315 10.91 9.41 -2.34
C GLY A 315 11.00 10.15 -1.02
N ASP A 316 10.34 11.30 -0.89
CA ASP A 316 10.44 12.15 0.30
C ASP A 316 9.57 11.67 1.47
N VAL A 317 8.64 10.74 1.23
CA VAL A 317 7.91 10.04 2.28
C VAL A 317 8.65 8.75 2.67
N ALA A 318 9.20 8.70 3.89
CA ALA A 318 9.79 7.49 4.45
C ALA A 318 8.68 6.52 4.89
N ALA A 319 8.90 5.22 4.67
CA ALA A 319 7.91 4.18 4.93
C ALA A 319 8.56 2.91 5.49
N TYR A 320 8.54 2.78 6.80
CA TYR A 320 9.08 1.62 7.53
C TYR A 320 7.96 0.63 7.82
N HIS A 321 8.23 -0.63 7.70
CA HIS A 321 7.19 -1.65 7.77
C HIS A 321 7.66 -2.92 8.46
N ASN A 322 6.70 -3.64 9.03
CA ASN A 322 6.92 -4.95 9.61
C ASN A 322 5.67 -5.82 9.39
N TYR A 323 5.89 -7.12 9.14
CA TYR A 323 4.82 -8.13 9.14
C TYR A 323 5.08 -9.13 10.25
N SER A 324 4.15 -9.24 11.18
CA SER A 324 4.28 -10.14 12.32
C SER A 324 2.92 -10.58 12.84
N GLY A 325 2.79 -11.87 13.14
CA GLY A 325 1.57 -12.42 13.73
C GLY A 325 0.31 -12.28 12.86
N GLY A 326 0.45 -12.26 11.55
CA GLY A 326 -0.67 -12.09 10.62
C GLY A 326 -1.10 -10.63 10.43
N LYS A 327 -0.27 -9.67 10.84
CA LYS A 327 -0.56 -8.25 10.74
C LYS A 327 0.58 -7.49 10.10
N TRP A 328 0.22 -6.52 9.29
CA TRP A 328 1.09 -5.46 8.83
C TRP A 328 1.11 -4.30 9.81
N SER A 329 2.27 -3.72 10.01
CA SER A 329 2.44 -2.39 10.55
C SER A 329 3.28 -1.55 9.59
N LEU A 330 2.89 -0.29 9.42
CA LEU A 330 3.52 0.65 8.49
C LEU A 330 3.64 2.01 9.15
N GLU A 331 4.87 2.49 9.32
CA GLU A 331 5.17 3.84 9.80
C GLU A 331 5.53 4.73 8.63
N LEU A 332 4.83 5.83 8.49
CA LEU A 332 5.14 6.86 7.50
C LEU A 332 5.67 8.11 8.19
N LYS A 333 6.63 8.75 7.54
CA LYS A 333 7.15 10.05 7.95
C LYS A 333 7.25 10.96 6.74
N ARG A 334 6.73 12.19 6.87
CA ARG A 334 6.84 13.24 5.87
C ARG A 334 7.01 14.61 6.52
N LYS A 335 7.57 15.57 5.82
CA LYS A 335 7.54 16.97 6.24
C LYS A 335 6.11 17.50 6.27
N LEU A 336 5.79 18.36 7.22
CA LEU A 336 4.51 19.07 7.22
C LEU A 336 4.33 19.90 5.94
N VAL A 337 5.39 20.57 5.52
CA VAL A 337 5.39 21.40 4.30
C VAL A 337 6.55 20.98 3.40
N THR A 338 6.22 20.67 2.15
CA THR A 338 7.18 20.40 1.07
C THR A 338 7.33 21.63 0.16
N GLY A 339 8.14 21.51 -0.89
CA GLY A 339 8.28 22.59 -1.89
C GLY A 339 7.26 22.53 -3.03
N ASN A 340 6.41 21.50 -3.10
CA ASN A 340 5.59 21.14 -4.26
C ASN A 340 4.09 21.30 -3.99
N ASN A 341 3.60 22.51 -3.93
CA ASN A 341 2.21 22.83 -3.57
C ASN A 341 1.14 22.30 -4.55
N GLU A 342 1.51 21.90 -5.76
CA GLU A 342 0.55 21.36 -6.74
C GLU A 342 0.42 19.84 -6.62
N THR A 343 1.49 19.13 -6.31
CA THR A 343 1.51 17.67 -6.28
C THR A 343 1.27 17.12 -4.89
N ASP A 344 1.83 17.78 -3.87
CA ASP A 344 1.84 17.31 -2.50
C ASP A 344 0.80 18.00 -1.63
N ILE A 345 0.18 17.27 -0.73
CA ILE A 345 -0.58 17.86 0.37
C ILE A 345 0.35 18.71 1.24
N GLN A 346 -0.07 19.90 1.61
CA GLN A 346 0.66 20.78 2.52
C GLN A 346 -0.10 20.87 3.84
N PHE A 347 0.54 20.48 4.94
CA PHE A 347 0.00 20.62 6.29
C PHE A 347 0.50 21.95 6.88
N ASP A 348 0.25 23.05 6.20
CA ASP A 348 0.78 24.38 6.49
C ASP A 348 -0.13 25.22 7.40
N ASP A 349 -1.38 24.85 7.55
CA ASP A 349 -2.33 25.39 8.52
C ASP A 349 -2.80 24.30 9.48
N LEU A 350 -2.28 24.28 10.71
CA LEU A 350 -2.62 23.24 11.70
C LEU A 350 -4.04 23.38 12.27
N ASP A 351 -4.74 24.47 11.96
CA ASP A 351 -6.15 24.66 12.34
C ASP A 351 -7.12 24.10 11.27
N ASP A 352 -6.61 23.68 10.09
CA ASP A 352 -7.40 23.13 9.00
C ASP A 352 -7.65 21.61 9.13
N GLU A 353 -8.65 21.11 8.40
CA GLU A 353 -8.96 19.70 8.25
C GLU A 353 -8.41 19.14 6.92
N TYR A 354 -7.64 18.06 6.98
CA TYR A 354 -7.02 17.42 5.82
C TYR A 354 -7.66 16.08 5.51
N TYR A 355 -8.41 16.00 4.41
CA TYR A 355 -9.21 14.83 4.06
C TYR A 355 -8.41 13.78 3.31
N PHE A 356 -8.57 12.51 3.72
CA PHE A 356 -7.89 11.37 3.13
C PHE A 356 -8.76 10.12 3.03
N SER A 357 -8.33 9.18 2.20
CA SER A 357 -8.83 7.81 2.15
C SER A 357 -7.66 6.85 2.02
N ILE A 358 -7.92 5.55 2.25
CA ILE A 358 -6.89 4.51 2.21
C ILE A 358 -7.25 3.38 1.26
N ALA A 359 -6.24 2.59 0.88
CA ALA A 359 -6.43 1.35 0.13
C ALA A 359 -5.46 0.26 0.58
N VAL A 360 -5.99 -0.94 0.84
CA VAL A 360 -5.22 -2.16 1.13
C VAL A 360 -5.22 -3.05 -0.10
N PHE A 361 -4.05 -3.54 -0.49
CA PHE A 361 -3.87 -4.50 -1.59
C PHE A 361 -3.21 -5.74 -1.00
N ASP A 362 -3.93 -6.82 -0.92
CA ASP A 362 -3.43 -8.11 -0.48
C ASP A 362 -3.11 -8.97 -1.70
N ALA A 363 -1.85 -9.29 -1.90
CA ALA A 363 -1.33 -10.06 -3.04
C ALA A 363 -1.89 -9.65 -4.42
N ALA A 364 -2.39 -8.41 -4.56
CA ALA A 364 -3.19 -8.00 -5.69
C ALA A 364 -2.55 -6.89 -6.55
N ALA A 365 -2.62 -7.05 -7.88
CA ALA A 365 -2.12 -6.04 -8.82
C ALA A 365 -3.04 -4.81 -8.88
N ILE A 366 -4.35 -5.03 -8.87
CA ILE A 366 -5.37 -4.00 -9.12
C ILE A 366 -6.46 -4.04 -8.04
N ALA A 367 -7.03 -5.22 -7.77
CA ALA A 367 -8.06 -5.38 -6.76
C ALA A 367 -7.56 -4.86 -5.40
N HIS A 368 -8.28 -3.93 -4.81
CA HIS A 368 -7.91 -3.32 -3.54
C HIS A 368 -9.13 -3.03 -2.69
N ALA A 369 -8.96 -3.12 -1.40
CA ALA A 369 -9.96 -2.79 -0.41
C ALA A 369 -9.90 -1.30 -0.10
N THR A 370 -11.06 -0.67 -0.02
CA THR A 370 -11.22 0.73 0.37
C THR A 370 -12.37 0.88 1.37
N PRO A 371 -12.41 1.91 2.19
CA PRO A 371 -13.54 2.16 3.09
C PRO A 371 -14.85 2.23 2.31
N GLY A 372 -15.87 1.45 2.72
CA GLY A 372 -17.16 1.36 2.04
C GLY A 372 -17.12 0.82 0.59
N GLY A 373 -15.98 0.27 0.15
CA GLY A 373 -15.76 -0.15 -1.21
C GLY A 373 -15.51 1.04 -2.16
N MET A 374 -16.37 1.30 -3.15
CA MET A 374 -16.15 2.39 -4.11
C MET A 374 -16.63 3.76 -3.64
N VAL A 375 -17.64 3.79 -2.79
CA VAL A 375 -18.17 5.02 -2.20
C VAL A 375 -18.30 4.78 -0.72
N GLY A 376 -17.53 5.47 0.08
CA GLY A 376 -17.47 5.26 1.52
C GLY A 376 -17.04 6.50 2.26
N ASP A 377 -16.78 6.31 3.53
CA ASP A 377 -16.40 7.38 4.42
C ASP A 377 -15.04 7.98 4.01
N THR A 378 -14.93 9.26 4.21
CA THR A 378 -13.68 10.02 4.10
C THR A 378 -13.24 10.40 5.49
N TYR A 379 -11.98 10.21 5.77
CA TYR A 379 -11.37 10.54 7.05
C TYR A 379 -10.68 11.87 6.96
N LYS A 380 -10.55 12.54 8.10
CA LYS A 380 -9.87 13.83 8.18
C LYS A 380 -8.79 13.79 9.26
N LEU A 381 -7.63 14.34 8.93
CA LEU A 381 -6.55 14.60 9.87
C LEU A 381 -6.79 15.97 10.51
N ILE A 382 -6.66 16.04 11.84
CA ILE A 382 -6.75 17.25 12.66
C ILE A 382 -5.50 17.31 13.52
N PHE A 383 -4.88 18.45 13.63
CA PHE A 383 -3.71 18.69 14.48
C PHE A 383 -4.13 19.29 15.83
N GLU A 384 -3.51 18.82 16.95
CA GLU A 384 -3.81 19.25 18.31
C GLU A 384 -2.53 19.72 19.06
#